data_677302229cb43fabb39e9a593f2012eb
#
_entry.id   677302229cb43fabb39e9a593f2012eb
#
_cell.length_a   1.000
_cell.length_b   1.000
_cell.length_c   1.000
_cell.angle_alpha   90.00
_cell.angle_beta   90.00
_cell.angle_gamma   90.00
#
_symmetry.space_group_name_H-M   'P 1'
#
loop_
_entity.id
_entity.type
_entity.pdbx_description
1 polymer ?
#
loop_
_entity_poly.entity_id
_entity_poly.type
_entity_poly.pdbx_seq_one_letter_code
_entity_poly.pdbx_strand_id
1 'polypeptide(L)'
;MIPVCHNLRRYANKVFKWVAADGKGTMGWCHGFKLHLLCNGRGEIITFCLTGANVDDRNPKVWKVLAKDLYGKVFADRGYISPKLFDSLFDDGIQLVHGIKMNMKNRLMSFYDKMMLRKRYIIETINNLLKNEAQLVHSRHRSITNSLVNLVAVLGAYCFFENKPDALQGYYIPDFVNAPP
;
A
#
# COMPACT_ATOMS: atom_id res chain seq x y z
N MET A 1 4.96 -7.10 -2.36
CA MET A 1 4.83 -8.26 -3.27
C MET A 1 4.69 -9.52 -2.44
N ILE A 2 3.80 -10.43 -2.86
CA ILE A 2 3.53 -11.75 -2.26
C ILE A 2 3.93 -12.81 -3.30
N PRO A 3 5.13 -13.39 -3.21
CA PRO A 3 5.60 -14.37 -4.17
C PRO A 3 4.86 -15.71 -3.97
N VAL A 4 4.38 -16.29 -5.04
CA VAL A 4 3.88 -17.68 -5.08
C VAL A 4 5.01 -18.65 -5.37
N CYS A 5 5.89 -18.27 -6.30
CA CYS A 5 7.11 -19.00 -6.62
C CYS A 5 8.15 -18.10 -7.28
N HIS A 6 9.37 -18.59 -7.37
CA HIS A 6 10.40 -17.96 -8.20
C HIS A 6 9.98 -17.97 -9.66
N ASN A 7 10.28 -16.91 -10.42
CA ASN A 7 9.84 -16.78 -11.82
C ASN A 7 10.25 -17.94 -12.73
N LEU A 8 11.40 -18.57 -12.50
CA LEU A 8 11.84 -19.76 -13.26
C LEU A 8 10.91 -20.98 -13.08
N ARG A 9 10.16 -21.04 -11.98
CA ARG A 9 9.21 -22.11 -11.68
C ARG A 9 7.77 -21.82 -12.10
N ARG A 10 7.49 -20.67 -12.72
CA ARG A 10 6.13 -20.25 -13.08
C ARG A 10 5.41 -21.25 -13.98
N TYR A 11 6.13 -21.87 -14.93
CA TYR A 11 5.54 -22.83 -15.86
C TYR A 11 5.12 -24.15 -15.17
N ALA A 12 5.78 -24.52 -14.10
CA ALA A 12 5.43 -25.69 -13.30
C ALA A 12 4.28 -25.39 -12.30
N ASN A 13 4.00 -24.11 -12.04
CA ASN A 13 2.94 -23.71 -11.13
C ASN A 13 1.58 -23.66 -11.85
N LYS A 14 0.87 -24.78 -11.86
CA LYS A 14 -0.44 -24.89 -12.52
C LYS A 14 -1.56 -24.19 -11.75
N VAL A 15 -1.45 -24.09 -10.41
CA VAL A 15 -2.52 -23.58 -9.53
C VAL A 15 -2.76 -22.10 -9.74
N PHE A 16 -1.70 -21.29 -9.85
CA PHE A 16 -1.79 -19.83 -9.94
C PHE A 16 -1.57 -19.29 -11.35
N LYS A 17 -1.50 -20.16 -12.36
CA LYS A 17 -1.18 -19.83 -13.75
C LYS A 17 -1.98 -18.66 -14.33
N TRP A 18 -3.27 -18.55 -13.96
CA TRP A 18 -4.20 -17.58 -14.55
C TRP A 18 -4.46 -16.33 -13.68
N VAL A 19 -3.97 -16.32 -12.45
CA VAL A 19 -4.26 -15.25 -11.48
C VAL A 19 -3.01 -14.53 -10.97
N ALA A 20 -1.87 -15.23 -10.94
CA ALA A 20 -0.58 -14.61 -10.60
C ALA A 20 0.12 -14.07 -11.84
N ALA A 21 0.99 -13.10 -11.65
CA ALA A 21 1.80 -12.50 -12.72
C ALA A 21 3.25 -12.35 -12.31
N ASP A 22 4.13 -12.17 -13.30
CA ASP A 22 5.54 -11.91 -13.05
C ASP A 22 5.75 -10.44 -12.69
N GLY A 23 6.46 -10.19 -11.62
CA GLY A 23 6.81 -8.85 -11.18
C GLY A 23 8.20 -8.79 -10.57
N LYS A 24 8.80 -7.61 -10.57
CA LYS A 24 10.11 -7.35 -9.97
C LYS A 24 9.93 -6.65 -8.64
N GLY A 25 10.37 -7.28 -7.56
CA GLY A 25 10.45 -6.70 -6.21
C GLY A 25 11.88 -6.37 -5.81
N THR A 26 12.07 -5.96 -4.56
CA THR A 26 13.41 -5.73 -3.97
C THR A 26 14.28 -6.99 -3.95
N MET A 27 13.65 -8.16 -3.81
CA MET A 27 14.29 -9.47 -3.80
C MET A 27 14.47 -10.07 -5.22
N GLY A 28 14.24 -9.29 -6.29
CA GLY A 28 14.33 -9.77 -7.67
C GLY A 28 12.99 -10.13 -8.30
N TRP A 29 13.03 -10.95 -9.35
CA TRP A 29 11.86 -11.37 -10.10
C TRP A 29 11.13 -12.52 -9.39
N CYS A 30 9.81 -12.39 -9.26
CA CYS A 30 8.95 -13.45 -8.72
C CYS A 30 7.64 -13.54 -9.51
N HIS A 31 7.03 -14.72 -9.47
CA HIS A 31 5.66 -14.94 -9.93
C HIS A 31 4.72 -14.88 -8.73
N GLY A 32 3.74 -14.00 -8.74
CA GLY A 32 2.87 -13.83 -7.57
C GLY A 32 1.92 -12.64 -7.67
N PHE A 33 1.65 -12.05 -6.52
CA PHE A 33 0.70 -10.95 -6.34
C PHE A 33 1.37 -9.71 -5.77
N LYS A 34 0.70 -8.57 -5.97
CA LYS A 34 1.01 -7.32 -5.32
C LYS A 34 -0.16 -6.93 -4.40
N LEU A 35 0.15 -6.71 -3.14
CA LEU A 35 -0.77 -6.15 -2.16
C LEU A 35 -0.58 -4.63 -2.13
N HIS A 36 -1.62 -3.90 -2.45
CA HIS A 36 -1.70 -2.45 -2.31
C HIS A 36 -2.44 -2.16 -1.01
N LEU A 37 -1.91 -1.24 -0.19
CA LEU A 37 -2.45 -0.90 1.12
C LEU A 37 -2.56 0.61 1.26
N LEU A 38 -3.64 1.06 1.89
CA LEU A 38 -3.75 2.38 2.51
C LEU A 38 -3.88 2.21 4.02
N CYS A 39 -3.13 3.01 4.76
CA CYS A 39 -3.20 3.07 6.21
C CYS A 39 -3.32 4.52 6.68
N ASN A 40 -3.87 4.71 7.86
CA ASN A 40 -3.87 6.02 8.52
C ASN A 40 -2.57 6.28 9.28
N GLY A 41 -2.45 7.47 9.89
CA GLY A 41 -1.28 7.86 10.68
C GLY A 41 -1.06 7.02 11.94
N ARG A 42 -2.06 6.28 12.41
CA ARG A 42 -1.98 5.36 13.55
C ARG A 42 -1.63 3.92 13.15
N GLY A 43 -1.24 3.70 11.90
CA GLY A 43 -0.88 2.38 11.40
C GLY A 43 -2.06 1.44 11.17
N GLU A 44 -3.29 1.90 11.23
CA GLU A 44 -4.46 1.07 10.94
C GLU A 44 -4.66 0.94 9.43
N ILE A 45 -4.91 -0.27 8.95
CA ILE A 45 -5.20 -0.52 7.55
C ILE A 45 -6.63 -0.05 7.26
N ILE A 46 -6.78 0.91 6.36
CA ILE A 46 -8.09 1.44 5.95
C ILE A 46 -8.66 0.58 4.83
N THR A 47 -7.86 0.29 3.82
CA THR A 47 -8.29 -0.49 2.66
C THR A 47 -7.10 -1.20 2.00
N PHE A 48 -7.41 -2.23 1.24
CA PHE A 48 -6.41 -2.96 0.47
C PHE A 48 -6.95 -3.44 -0.87
N CYS A 49 -6.04 -3.70 -1.80
CA CYS A 49 -6.34 -4.31 -3.09
C CYS A 49 -5.25 -5.31 -3.45
N LEU A 50 -5.65 -6.49 -3.93
CA LEU A 50 -4.74 -7.53 -4.41
C LEU A 50 -4.77 -7.60 -5.93
N THR A 51 -3.59 -7.56 -6.55
CA THR A 51 -3.46 -7.63 -8.01
C THR A 51 -2.36 -8.62 -8.40
N GLY A 52 -2.26 -8.93 -9.68
CA GLY A 52 -1.07 -9.59 -10.21
C GLY A 52 0.18 -8.72 -9.98
N ALA A 53 1.33 -9.37 -9.80
CA ALA A 53 2.58 -8.68 -9.44
C ALA A 53 3.07 -7.66 -10.49
N ASN A 54 2.59 -7.74 -11.73
CA ASN A 54 2.92 -6.83 -12.83
C ASN A 54 2.12 -5.51 -12.85
N VAL A 55 1.10 -5.38 -12.02
CA VAL A 55 0.24 -4.19 -12.02
C VAL A 55 0.99 -3.00 -11.45
N ASP A 56 0.97 -1.88 -12.17
CA ASP A 56 1.57 -0.61 -11.72
C ASP A 56 0.78 -0.03 -10.54
N ASP A 57 1.49 0.54 -9.56
CA ASP A 57 0.89 1.18 -8.38
C ASP A 57 0.05 2.43 -8.74
N ARG A 58 0.26 3.00 -9.92
CA ARG A 58 -0.50 4.14 -10.47
C ARG A 58 -1.71 3.72 -11.29
N ASN A 59 -2.03 2.42 -11.37
CA ASN A 59 -3.14 1.94 -12.18
C ASN A 59 -4.48 2.51 -11.66
N PRO A 60 -5.26 3.21 -12.51
CA PRO A 60 -6.53 3.82 -12.10
C PRO A 60 -7.54 2.83 -11.53
N LYS A 61 -7.54 1.58 -12.03
CA LYS A 61 -8.44 0.54 -11.51
C LYS A 61 -8.12 0.17 -10.06
N VAL A 62 -6.84 0.16 -9.68
CA VAL A 62 -6.41 -0.08 -8.29
C VAL A 62 -6.86 1.07 -7.42
N TRP A 63 -6.64 2.30 -7.86
CA TRP A 63 -7.03 3.49 -7.11
C TRP A 63 -8.53 3.64 -6.97
N LYS A 64 -9.32 3.27 -7.98
CA LYS A 64 -10.79 3.24 -7.88
C LYS A 64 -11.28 2.32 -6.74
N VAL A 65 -10.56 1.25 -6.46
CA VAL A 65 -10.87 0.35 -5.33
C VAL A 65 -10.37 0.93 -4.01
N LEU A 66 -9.11 1.39 -3.97
CA LEU A 66 -8.49 1.91 -2.76
C LEU A 66 -9.09 3.23 -2.28
N ALA A 67 -9.51 4.07 -3.21
CA ALA A 67 -10.04 5.41 -2.94
C ALA A 67 -11.56 5.42 -2.69
N LYS A 68 -12.22 4.26 -2.85
CA LYS A 68 -13.68 4.17 -2.65
C LYS A 68 -14.06 4.62 -1.25
N ASP A 69 -15.01 5.54 -1.18
CA ASP A 69 -15.56 6.10 0.06
C ASP A 69 -14.51 6.84 0.94
N LEU A 70 -13.38 7.25 0.34
CA LEU A 70 -12.35 8.04 1.00
C LEU A 70 -12.35 9.48 0.50
N TYR A 71 -11.92 10.39 1.38
CA TYR A 71 -11.72 11.81 1.08
C TYR A 71 -10.53 12.37 1.89
N GLY A 72 -10.03 13.54 1.49
CA GLY A 72 -8.97 14.24 2.19
C GLY A 72 -7.58 14.00 1.60
N LYS A 73 -6.53 13.84 2.42
CA LYS A 73 -5.15 13.78 1.95
C LYS A 73 -4.60 12.35 1.99
N VAL A 74 -3.98 11.93 0.89
CA VAL A 74 -3.22 10.68 0.80
C VAL A 74 -1.75 11.00 0.56
N PHE A 75 -0.87 10.49 1.43
CA PHE A 75 0.57 10.69 1.35
C PHE A 75 1.23 9.50 0.65
N ALA A 76 1.90 9.77 -0.46
CA ALA A 76 2.49 8.72 -1.29
C ALA A 76 3.96 8.97 -1.62
N ASP A 77 4.64 7.93 -2.10
CA ASP A 77 6.01 8.05 -2.58
C ASP A 77 6.08 8.76 -3.95
N ARG A 78 7.28 9.22 -4.29
CA ARG A 78 7.59 9.82 -5.60
C ARG A 78 7.29 8.90 -6.79
N GLY A 79 7.14 7.60 -6.56
CA GLY A 79 6.73 6.62 -7.56
C GLY A 79 5.30 6.82 -8.06
N TYR A 80 4.44 7.43 -7.25
CA TYR A 80 3.02 7.67 -7.57
C TYR A 80 2.79 8.97 -8.37
N ILE A 81 3.82 9.70 -8.75
CA ILE A 81 3.69 10.94 -9.53
C ILE A 81 3.16 10.59 -10.92
N SER A 82 1.90 10.94 -11.16
CA SER A 82 1.20 10.83 -12.44
C SER A 82 0.13 11.92 -12.51
N PRO A 83 0.20 12.83 -13.52
CA PRO A 83 -0.82 13.87 -13.67
C PRO A 83 -2.23 13.28 -13.77
N LYS A 84 -2.42 12.26 -14.59
CA LYS A 84 -3.72 11.59 -14.77
C LYS A 84 -4.28 11.01 -13.46
N LEU A 85 -3.42 10.42 -12.63
CA LEU A 85 -3.84 9.89 -11.33
C LEU A 85 -4.19 11.02 -10.37
N PHE A 86 -3.40 12.08 -10.37
CA PHE A 86 -3.64 13.25 -9.52
C PHE A 86 -4.99 13.89 -9.83
N ASP A 87 -5.27 14.17 -11.12
CA ASP A 87 -6.53 14.78 -11.56
C ASP A 87 -7.72 13.89 -11.19
N SER A 88 -7.65 12.59 -11.48
CA SER A 88 -8.71 11.64 -11.14
C SER A 88 -9.00 11.56 -9.64
N LEU A 89 -7.97 11.54 -8.80
CA LEU A 89 -8.16 11.50 -7.35
C LEU A 89 -8.67 12.83 -6.80
N PHE A 90 -8.26 13.94 -7.39
CA PHE A 90 -8.73 15.26 -7.01
C PHE A 90 -10.23 15.43 -7.28
N ASP A 91 -10.70 14.93 -8.42
CA ASP A 91 -12.13 14.90 -8.78
C ASP A 91 -12.95 14.06 -7.79
N ASP A 92 -12.34 12.99 -7.24
CA ASP A 92 -12.92 12.13 -6.19
C ASP A 92 -12.77 12.73 -4.76
N GLY A 93 -12.30 13.98 -4.61
CA GLY A 93 -12.11 14.64 -3.32
C GLY A 93 -10.85 14.21 -2.55
N ILE A 94 -9.88 13.57 -3.22
CA ILE A 94 -8.63 13.10 -2.62
C ILE A 94 -7.46 13.93 -3.14
N GLN A 95 -6.76 14.61 -2.23
CA GLN A 95 -5.51 15.31 -2.53
C GLN A 95 -4.32 14.36 -2.37
N LEU A 96 -3.69 13.96 -3.48
CA LEU A 96 -2.47 13.16 -3.45
C LEU A 96 -1.27 14.06 -3.13
N VAL A 97 -0.65 13.84 -1.97
CA VAL A 97 0.54 14.56 -1.51
C VAL A 97 1.77 13.67 -1.69
N HIS A 98 2.77 14.14 -2.43
CA HIS A 98 4.00 13.41 -2.70
C HIS A 98 5.23 14.32 -2.62
N GLY A 99 6.40 13.72 -2.40
CA GLY A 99 7.67 14.44 -2.43
C GLY A 99 8.01 14.97 -3.83
N ILE A 100 8.70 16.11 -3.87
CA ILE A 100 9.13 16.76 -5.12
C ILE A 100 10.37 16.03 -5.67
N LYS A 101 10.41 15.77 -6.98
CA LYS A 101 11.62 15.31 -7.68
C LYS A 101 12.54 16.49 -7.94
N MET A 102 13.86 16.22 -8.09
CA MET A 102 14.87 17.26 -8.33
C MET A 102 14.54 18.18 -9.51
N ASN A 103 13.89 17.65 -10.53
CA ASN A 103 13.54 18.38 -11.76
C ASN A 103 12.15 19.03 -11.74
N MET A 104 11.46 19.02 -10.59
CA MET A 104 10.13 19.64 -10.44
C MET A 104 10.25 21.00 -9.80
N LYS A 105 9.38 21.94 -10.23
CA LYS A 105 9.27 23.25 -9.57
C LYS A 105 8.95 23.09 -8.10
N ASN A 106 9.60 23.90 -7.27
CA ASN A 106 9.37 23.90 -5.83
C ASN A 106 7.91 24.31 -5.53
N ARG A 107 7.24 23.55 -4.67
CA ARG A 107 5.88 23.83 -4.22
C ARG A 107 5.90 24.19 -2.74
N LEU A 108 5.20 25.26 -2.39
CA LEU A 108 4.92 25.53 -1.00
C LEU A 108 4.07 24.37 -0.44
N MET A 109 4.58 23.78 0.64
CA MET A 109 3.95 22.67 1.30
C MET A 109 3.81 22.99 2.78
N SER A 110 2.66 22.70 3.37
CA SER A 110 2.44 22.90 4.79
C SER A 110 3.45 22.12 5.64
N PHE A 111 3.71 22.59 6.86
CA PHE A 111 4.58 21.86 7.80
C PHE A 111 4.04 20.45 8.08
N TYR A 112 2.73 20.35 8.25
CA TYR A 112 2.04 19.06 8.45
C TYR A 112 2.28 18.10 7.28
N ASP A 113 2.10 18.54 6.04
CA ASP A 113 2.32 17.71 4.86
C ASP A 113 3.78 17.25 4.74
N LYS A 114 4.73 18.12 5.05
CA LYS A 114 6.17 17.76 5.10
C LYS A 114 6.45 16.71 6.17
N MET A 115 5.84 16.85 7.34
CA MET A 115 5.97 15.91 8.45
C MET A 115 5.40 14.55 8.05
N MET A 116 4.18 14.49 7.52
CA MET A 116 3.52 13.25 7.09
C MET A 116 4.28 12.54 5.98
N LEU A 117 4.84 13.28 5.02
CA LEU A 117 5.71 12.69 3.99
C LEU A 117 6.98 12.07 4.56
N ARG A 118 7.56 12.64 5.63
CA ARG A 118 8.70 12.02 6.32
C ARG A 118 8.31 10.77 7.08
N LYS A 119 7.10 10.73 7.62
CA LYS A 119 6.56 9.60 8.41
C LYS A 119 5.98 8.48 7.56
N ARG A 120 5.95 8.60 6.23
CA ARG A 120 5.41 7.57 5.33
C ARG A 120 6.10 6.20 5.45
N TYR A 121 7.29 6.12 6.08
CA TYR A 121 7.96 4.84 6.35
C TYR A 121 7.10 3.87 7.18
N ILE A 122 6.05 4.37 7.83
CA ILE A 122 5.07 3.56 8.55
C ILE A 122 4.54 2.41 7.67
N ILE A 123 4.30 2.65 6.37
CA ILE A 123 3.83 1.61 5.45
C ILE A 123 4.89 0.52 5.21
N GLU A 124 6.17 0.88 5.28
CA GLU A 124 7.27 -0.09 5.17
C GLU A 124 7.33 -0.98 6.41
N THR A 125 7.12 -0.39 7.60
CA THR A 125 7.02 -1.12 8.87
C THR A 125 5.81 -2.05 8.86
N ILE A 126 4.64 -1.59 8.44
CA ILE A 126 3.44 -2.43 8.30
C ILE A 126 3.72 -3.61 7.35
N ASN A 127 4.30 -3.34 6.19
CA ASN A 127 4.67 -4.39 5.24
C ASN A 127 5.65 -5.40 5.82
N ASN A 128 6.58 -4.96 6.67
CA ASN A 128 7.52 -5.85 7.35
C ASN A 128 6.80 -6.74 8.38
N LEU A 129 5.94 -6.17 9.20
CA LEU A 129 5.12 -6.91 10.16
C LEU A 129 4.25 -7.96 9.47
N LEU A 130 3.54 -7.59 8.39
CA LEU A 130 2.71 -8.53 7.63
C LEU A 130 3.54 -9.68 7.02
N LYS A 131 4.74 -9.39 6.49
CA LYS A 131 5.57 -10.39 5.83
C LYS A 131 6.26 -11.33 6.80
N ASN A 132 6.83 -10.80 7.87
CA ASN A 132 7.73 -11.53 8.75
C ASN A 132 7.03 -11.99 10.03
N GLU A 133 6.33 -11.13 10.75
CA GLU A 133 5.63 -11.51 11.99
C GLU A 133 4.37 -12.34 11.67
N ALA A 134 3.53 -11.85 10.75
CA ALA A 134 2.31 -12.53 10.37
C ALA A 134 2.49 -13.55 9.22
N GLN A 135 3.73 -13.83 8.80
CA GLN A 135 4.10 -14.90 7.86
C GLN A 135 3.42 -14.86 6.49
N LEU A 136 3.03 -13.67 6.01
CA LEU A 136 2.29 -13.51 4.75
C LEU A 136 2.98 -14.14 3.53
N VAL A 137 4.32 -14.11 3.50
CA VAL A 137 5.11 -14.54 2.33
C VAL A 137 5.80 -15.90 2.52
N HIS A 138 5.72 -16.47 3.71
CA HIS A 138 6.43 -17.71 4.04
C HIS A 138 5.59 -18.98 3.86
N SER A 139 4.37 -18.84 3.36
CA SER A 139 3.44 -19.95 3.15
C SER A 139 3.47 -20.43 1.69
N ARG A 140 3.48 -21.76 1.51
CA ARG A 140 3.40 -22.40 0.18
C ARG A 140 1.98 -22.91 -0.04
N HIS A 141 1.11 -22.06 -0.54
CA HIS A 141 -0.27 -22.45 -0.81
C HIS A 141 -0.40 -23.32 -2.05
N ARG A 142 -1.22 -24.37 -1.93
CA ARG A 142 -1.57 -25.31 -3.02
C ARG A 142 -2.95 -25.03 -3.60
N SER A 143 -3.65 -24.01 -3.15
CA SER A 143 -4.91 -23.52 -3.71
C SER A 143 -5.02 -22.01 -3.64
N ILE A 144 -5.75 -21.43 -4.57
CA ILE A 144 -6.04 -19.98 -4.61
C ILE A 144 -6.85 -19.59 -3.38
N THR A 145 -7.88 -20.36 -3.05
CA THR A 145 -8.73 -20.09 -1.88
C THR A 145 -7.92 -20.02 -0.58
N ASN A 146 -7.05 -21.03 -0.33
CA ASN A 146 -6.24 -21.03 0.89
C ASN A 146 -5.24 -19.84 0.92
N SER A 147 -4.75 -19.42 -0.23
CA SER A 147 -3.90 -18.23 -0.33
C SER A 147 -4.66 -16.96 0.04
N LEU A 148 -5.90 -16.80 -0.43
CA LEU A 148 -6.75 -15.66 -0.11
C LEU A 148 -7.19 -15.68 1.37
N VAL A 149 -7.58 -16.84 1.89
CA VAL A 149 -7.91 -17.01 3.32
C VAL A 149 -6.72 -16.62 4.19
N ASN A 150 -5.51 -17.09 3.86
CA ASN A 150 -4.30 -16.70 4.58
C ASN A 150 -4.06 -15.19 4.52
N LEU A 151 -4.22 -14.56 3.35
CA LEU A 151 -4.07 -13.10 3.21
C LEU A 151 -5.04 -12.37 4.15
N VAL A 152 -6.33 -12.74 4.12
CA VAL A 152 -7.35 -12.09 4.96
C VAL A 152 -7.08 -12.36 6.45
N ALA A 153 -6.68 -13.57 6.82
CA ALA A 153 -6.31 -13.92 8.19
C ALA A 153 -5.12 -13.11 8.70
N VAL A 154 -4.09 -12.91 7.87
CA VAL A 154 -2.92 -12.08 8.19
C VAL A 154 -3.30 -10.61 8.38
N LEU A 155 -4.13 -10.06 7.49
CA LEU A 155 -4.62 -8.68 7.62
C LEU A 155 -5.50 -8.52 8.87
N GLY A 156 -6.36 -9.52 9.16
CA GLY A 156 -7.15 -9.56 10.38
C GLY A 156 -6.27 -9.64 11.63
N ALA A 157 -5.30 -10.53 11.67
CA ALA A 157 -4.34 -10.64 12.78
C ALA A 157 -3.61 -9.31 13.05
N TYR A 158 -3.19 -8.62 11.98
CA TYR A 158 -2.56 -7.31 12.12
C TYR A 158 -3.50 -6.29 12.79
N CYS A 159 -4.80 -6.34 12.55
CA CYS A 159 -5.77 -5.43 13.21
C CYS A 159 -5.76 -5.57 14.74
N PHE A 160 -5.38 -6.73 15.27
CA PHE A 160 -5.29 -7.01 16.71
C PHE A 160 -3.88 -6.76 17.30
N PHE A 161 -2.91 -6.33 16.51
CA PHE A 161 -1.59 -5.99 17.05
C PHE A 161 -1.71 -4.80 17.99
N GLU A 162 -1.22 -4.95 19.23
CA GLU A 162 -1.23 -3.89 20.25
C GLU A 162 -0.31 -2.73 19.88
N ASN A 163 0.88 -3.06 19.39
CA ASN A 163 1.92 -2.08 19.05
C ASN A 163 1.96 -1.83 17.53
N LYS A 164 0.96 -1.09 17.02
CA LYS A 164 1.00 -0.62 15.64
C LYS A 164 1.99 0.53 15.46
N PRO A 165 2.68 0.62 14.31
CA PRO A 165 3.53 1.76 14.03
C PRO A 165 2.68 3.04 13.94
N ASP A 166 3.03 4.07 14.70
CA ASP A 166 2.32 5.34 14.75
C ASP A 166 3.18 6.47 14.17
N ALA A 167 2.72 7.08 13.10
CA ALA A 167 3.37 8.24 12.48
C ALA A 167 3.22 9.51 13.33
N LEU A 168 2.24 9.57 14.21
CA LEU A 168 1.90 10.74 15.02
C LEU A 168 2.49 10.68 16.42
N GLN A 169 3.15 9.57 16.79
CA GLN A 169 3.75 9.40 18.10
C GLN A 169 4.73 10.55 18.42
N GLY A 170 4.50 11.21 19.56
CA GLY A 170 5.31 12.34 20.03
C GLY A 170 4.96 13.70 19.42
N TYR A 171 3.90 13.78 18.62
CA TYR A 171 3.38 15.07 18.11
C TYR A 171 1.99 15.35 18.67
N TYR A 172 1.86 16.48 19.35
CA TYR A 172 0.55 17.06 19.66
C TYR A 172 0.01 17.72 18.40
N ILE A 173 -1.04 17.15 17.82
CA ILE A 173 -1.80 17.77 16.73
C ILE A 173 -2.96 18.49 17.44
N PRO A 174 -3.01 19.84 17.46
CA PRO A 174 -4.19 20.53 17.94
C PRO A 174 -5.41 20.07 17.15
N ASP A 175 -6.55 19.93 17.82
CA ASP A 175 -7.81 19.39 17.27
C ASP A 175 -8.46 20.22 16.15
N PHE A 176 -7.70 21.07 15.45
CA PHE A 176 -8.17 21.82 14.28
C PHE A 176 -8.62 20.95 13.09
N VAL A 177 -8.37 19.63 13.13
CA VAL A 177 -8.80 18.71 12.07
C VAL A 177 -10.25 18.24 12.27
N ASN A 178 -10.82 18.43 13.47
CA ASN A 178 -12.16 18.00 13.83
C ASN A 178 -13.14 19.15 14.06
N ALA A 179 -12.82 20.37 13.60
CA ALA A 179 -13.80 21.46 13.63
C ALA A 179 -14.91 21.11 12.61
N PRO A 180 -16.17 21.01 13.03
CA PRO A 180 -17.28 20.85 12.10
C PRO A 180 -17.34 22.05 11.15
N PRO A 181 -17.89 21.89 9.94
CA PRO A 181 -18.00 22.92 8.93
C PRO A 181 -18.81 24.13 9.40
#